data_7cdc14e41c05ac3c6b312a06486c7f04
#
_entry.id   7cdc14e41c05ac3c6b312a06486c7f04
#
_cell.length_a   1.000
_cell.length_b   1.000
_cell.length_c   1.000
_cell.angle_alpha   90.00
_cell.angle_beta   90.00
_cell.angle_gamma   90.00
#
_symmetry.space_group_name_H-M   'P 1'
#
loop_
_entity.id
_entity.type
_entity.pdbx_description
1 polymer ?
#
loop_
_entity_poly.entity_id
_entity_poly.type
_entity_poly.pdbx_seq_one_letter_code
_entity_poly.pdbx_strand_id
1 'polypeptide(L)'
;MSTAINSDLTDRSKRWVVGIDLGTTNSAMSCLPLQEEANLESVSITQRISENQVSRLPTLPSFLYLPGEHEMPLHAMELPWNQELDYAVGAFARTQGAKIPGRVVSSAKSWLAHRRAEPGEAILPWEAVKEGRKVSAIEASRRYLAHMRDSWDYDHPEHPLALQELVLTVPASFDEIARDLTIEAADRAGLENVTLLEEPQAAFYTWLWPRRKTWRHNLSGVNEILICDIGGGTCDFTAIKIDEDGLRRIAVGDHLMLGGDNLDIAIARLCEARLGVKLNL
;
A
#
# COMPACT_ATOMS: atom_id res chain seq x y z
N MET A 1 -10.56 -32.00 -28.08
CA MET A 1 -10.99 -30.69 -28.57
C MET A 1 -10.22 -29.65 -27.77
N SER A 2 -9.19 -29.09 -28.38
CA SER A 2 -8.28 -28.10 -27.78
C SER A 2 -8.96 -26.75 -27.85
N THR A 3 -9.37 -26.21 -26.72
CA THR A 3 -9.79 -24.82 -26.62
C THR A 3 -8.53 -23.96 -26.63
N ALA A 4 -8.30 -23.32 -27.78
CA ALA A 4 -7.29 -22.31 -27.95
C ALA A 4 -7.55 -21.18 -26.93
N ILE A 5 -6.64 -20.97 -26.02
CA ILE A 5 -6.52 -19.74 -25.23
C ILE A 5 -6.11 -18.70 -26.25
N ASN A 6 -7.05 -17.83 -26.59
CA ASN A 6 -6.85 -16.71 -27.48
C ASN A 6 -5.92 -15.73 -26.76
N SER A 7 -4.64 -15.76 -27.10
CA SER A 7 -3.64 -14.83 -26.63
C SER A 7 -3.76 -13.52 -27.43
N ASP A 8 -4.57 -12.63 -26.96
CA ASP A 8 -4.52 -11.21 -27.39
C ASP A 8 -3.34 -10.51 -26.69
N LEU A 9 -2.13 -11.05 -26.90
CA LEU A 9 -0.88 -10.56 -26.33
C LEU A 9 -0.19 -9.53 -27.24
N THR A 10 -0.92 -8.63 -27.85
CA THR A 10 -0.32 -7.58 -28.68
C THR A 10 -0.88 -6.18 -28.43
N ASP A 11 -1.19 -5.86 -27.20
CA ASP A 11 -1.29 -4.45 -26.84
C ASP A 11 0.14 -3.93 -26.62
N ARG A 12 0.69 -3.24 -27.65
CA ARG A 12 2.02 -2.66 -27.63
C ARG A 12 2.21 -1.55 -26.58
N SER A 13 1.15 -1.15 -25.89
CA SER A 13 1.18 -0.16 -24.81
C SER A 13 1.65 -0.77 -23.48
N LYS A 14 1.40 -2.07 -23.25
CA LYS A 14 1.86 -2.79 -22.05
C LYS A 14 3.34 -3.14 -22.16
N ARG A 15 4.13 -2.62 -21.24
CA ARG A 15 5.57 -2.85 -21.14
C ARG A 15 6.00 -3.50 -19.85
N TRP A 16 5.18 -3.41 -18.81
CA TRP A 16 5.49 -3.86 -17.46
C TRP A 16 4.32 -4.62 -16.81
N VAL A 17 4.67 -5.52 -15.93
CA VAL A 17 3.81 -5.90 -14.81
C VAL A 17 4.21 -5.03 -13.64
N VAL A 18 3.28 -4.29 -13.06
CA VAL A 18 3.53 -3.40 -11.92
C VAL A 18 2.79 -3.92 -10.71
N GLY A 19 3.55 -4.25 -9.67
CA GLY A 19 3.04 -4.62 -8.36
C GLY A 19 2.92 -3.38 -7.47
N ILE A 20 1.77 -3.21 -6.85
CA ILE A 20 1.49 -2.16 -5.87
C ILE A 20 1.16 -2.81 -4.54
N ASP A 21 1.92 -2.47 -3.52
CA ASP A 21 1.59 -2.77 -2.14
C ASP A 21 0.97 -1.53 -1.48
N LEU A 22 -0.34 -1.57 -1.25
CA LEU A 22 -1.05 -0.53 -0.51
C LEU A 22 -1.01 -0.87 0.98
N GLY A 23 0.11 -0.61 1.63
CA GLY A 23 0.32 -0.95 3.04
C GLY A 23 -0.39 -0.01 4.03
N THR A 24 -0.60 -0.49 5.25
CA THR A 24 -1.21 0.31 6.35
C THR A 24 -0.36 1.51 6.72
N THR A 25 0.96 1.34 6.80
CA THR A 25 1.91 2.38 7.22
C THR A 25 2.70 2.95 6.05
N ASN A 26 3.11 2.11 5.09
CA ASN A 26 3.83 2.51 3.90
C ASN A 26 3.30 1.74 2.70
N SER A 27 3.21 2.42 1.56
CA SER A 27 2.90 1.81 0.27
C SER A 27 4.16 1.77 -0.61
N ALA A 28 4.25 0.79 -1.49
CA ALA A 28 5.39 0.59 -2.36
C ALA A 28 4.97 0.16 -3.77
N MET A 29 5.83 0.40 -4.74
CA MET A 29 5.69 -0.13 -6.11
C MET A 29 6.94 -0.88 -6.54
N SER A 30 6.73 -1.90 -7.34
CA SER A 30 7.78 -2.59 -8.08
C SER A 30 7.30 -2.89 -9.49
N CYS A 31 8.22 -3.00 -10.44
CA CYS A 31 7.88 -3.34 -11.80
C CYS A 31 8.79 -4.44 -12.36
N LEU A 32 8.24 -5.20 -13.27
CA LEU A 32 8.95 -6.20 -14.06
C LEU A 32 8.70 -5.89 -15.55
N PRO A 33 9.73 -5.55 -16.33
CA PRO A 33 9.56 -5.40 -17.76
C PRO A 33 9.08 -6.70 -18.42
N LEU A 34 8.13 -6.60 -19.35
CA LEU A 34 7.62 -7.74 -20.14
C LEU A 34 8.62 -8.13 -21.24
N GLN A 35 9.85 -8.45 -20.83
CA GLN A 35 10.94 -8.89 -21.70
C GLN A 35 11.55 -10.16 -21.12
N GLU A 36 12.15 -10.97 -21.98
CA GLU A 36 12.86 -12.16 -21.52
C GLU A 36 14.03 -11.77 -20.60
N GLU A 37 14.21 -12.54 -19.52
CA GLU A 37 15.27 -12.36 -18.50
C GLU A 37 15.27 -11.02 -17.73
N ALA A 38 14.14 -10.31 -17.66
CA ALA A 38 14.01 -9.11 -16.88
C ALA A 38 14.17 -9.37 -15.37
N ASN A 39 14.67 -8.37 -14.66
CA ASN A 39 14.74 -8.35 -13.21
C ASN A 39 13.62 -7.49 -12.62
N LEU A 40 13.17 -7.88 -11.43
CA LEU A 40 12.26 -7.07 -10.65
C LEU A 40 12.98 -5.79 -10.18
N GLU A 41 12.35 -4.65 -10.41
CA GLU A 41 12.87 -3.33 -10.04
C GLU A 41 11.96 -2.65 -9.02
N SER A 42 12.56 -2.00 -8.04
CA SER A 42 11.81 -1.14 -7.10
C SER A 42 11.58 0.23 -7.74
N VAL A 43 10.34 0.71 -7.68
CA VAL A 43 9.96 2.02 -8.22
C VAL A 43 10.01 3.07 -7.13
N SER A 44 10.82 4.11 -7.32
CA SER A 44 10.84 5.25 -6.40
C SER A 44 9.67 6.19 -6.70
N ILE A 45 8.98 6.62 -5.65
CA ILE A 45 7.77 7.45 -5.73
C ILE A 45 8.14 8.90 -5.44
N THR A 46 7.88 9.77 -6.40
CA THR A 46 8.08 11.22 -6.25
C THR A 46 7.03 11.76 -5.28
N GLN A 47 7.46 12.42 -4.21
CA GLN A 47 6.58 12.93 -3.18
C GLN A 47 7.17 14.16 -2.50
N ARG A 48 6.32 14.95 -1.88
CA ARG A 48 6.73 16.07 -1.06
C ARG A 48 7.29 15.57 0.28
N ILE A 49 8.44 16.10 0.69
CA ILE A 49 9.08 15.73 1.96
C ILE A 49 9.14 16.91 2.96
N SER A 50 9.03 18.15 2.47
CA SER A 50 8.88 19.36 3.24
C SER A 50 8.12 20.43 2.44
N GLU A 51 7.85 21.59 3.03
CA GLU A 51 7.13 22.69 2.37
C GLU A 51 7.77 23.13 1.03
N ASN A 52 9.08 23.01 0.92
CA ASN A 52 9.83 23.50 -0.25
C ASN A 52 10.61 22.38 -0.98
N GLN A 53 10.36 21.12 -0.64
CA GLN A 53 11.16 20.03 -1.20
C GLN A 53 10.32 18.85 -1.64
N VAL A 54 10.52 18.43 -2.87
CA VAL A 54 10.03 17.19 -3.46
C VAL A 54 11.21 16.24 -3.65
N SER A 55 11.04 14.96 -3.39
CA SER A 55 12.08 13.94 -3.54
C SER A 55 11.47 12.61 -3.97
N ARG A 56 12.30 11.73 -4.49
CA ARG A 56 11.94 10.35 -4.85
C ARG A 56 12.35 9.42 -3.70
N LEU A 57 11.40 8.71 -3.15
CA LEU A 57 11.63 7.75 -2.06
C LEU A 57 11.18 6.35 -2.48
N PRO A 58 11.80 5.29 -1.94
CA PRO A 58 11.46 3.91 -2.28
C PRO A 58 10.06 3.50 -1.78
N THR A 59 9.51 4.20 -0.82
CA THR A 59 8.17 3.98 -0.28
C THR A 59 7.42 5.29 -0.11
N LEU A 60 6.09 5.21 -0.17
CA LEU A 60 5.16 6.29 0.10
C LEU A 60 4.53 6.03 1.47
N PRO A 61 4.84 6.80 2.54
CA PRO A 61 4.09 6.69 3.78
C PRO A 61 2.58 6.82 3.54
N SER A 62 1.79 5.88 4.03
CA SER A 62 0.33 5.84 3.83
C SER A 62 -0.38 6.83 4.76
N PHE A 63 -0.03 8.10 4.58
CA PHE A 63 -0.53 9.24 5.33
C PHE A 63 -1.13 10.27 4.38
N LEU A 64 -2.26 10.85 4.78
CA LEU A 64 -2.94 11.91 4.03
C LEU A 64 -3.16 13.11 4.94
N TYR A 65 -2.54 14.24 4.63
CA TYR A 65 -2.72 15.50 5.33
C TYR A 65 -3.81 16.34 4.65
N LEU A 66 -4.77 16.78 5.44
CA LEU A 66 -5.92 17.61 5.05
C LEU A 66 -5.82 18.97 5.77
N PRO A 67 -5.10 19.95 5.20
CA PRO A 67 -4.98 21.26 5.84
C PRO A 67 -6.33 21.93 5.99
N GLY A 68 -6.45 22.79 7.00
CA GLY A 68 -7.57 23.71 7.14
C GLY A 68 -7.48 24.85 6.13
N GLU A 69 -8.57 25.59 6.01
CA GLU A 69 -8.61 26.79 5.22
C GLU A 69 -7.56 27.79 5.74
N HIS A 70 -6.73 28.33 4.85
CA HIS A 70 -5.61 29.24 5.16
C HIS A 70 -4.48 28.70 6.08
N GLU A 71 -4.46 27.41 6.36
CA GLU A 71 -3.39 26.79 7.18
C GLU A 71 -2.05 26.68 6.44
N MET A 72 -2.12 26.57 5.11
CA MET A 72 -0.94 26.44 4.26
C MET A 72 -0.92 27.54 3.21
N PRO A 73 0.28 28.02 2.82
CA PRO A 73 0.41 28.92 1.68
C PRO A 73 -0.17 28.33 0.41
N LEU A 74 -0.60 29.18 -0.53
CA LEU A 74 -0.91 28.76 -1.89
C LEU A 74 0.28 27.97 -2.46
N HIS A 75 -0.02 26.91 -3.18
CA HIS A 75 0.99 26.07 -3.85
C HIS A 75 1.89 25.24 -2.89
N ALA A 76 1.66 25.29 -1.57
CA ALA A 76 2.46 24.50 -0.61
C ALA A 76 2.35 22.98 -0.81
N MET A 77 1.31 22.50 -1.51
CA MET A 77 1.08 21.07 -1.79
C MET A 77 1.43 20.67 -3.22
N GLU A 78 1.96 21.59 -4.03
CA GLU A 78 2.30 21.33 -5.43
C GLU A 78 3.19 20.12 -5.62
N LEU A 79 2.92 19.41 -6.70
CA LEU A 79 3.75 18.34 -7.22
C LEU A 79 4.01 18.62 -8.72
N PRO A 80 5.04 18.03 -9.33
CA PRO A 80 5.40 18.31 -10.73
C PRO A 80 4.25 18.13 -11.73
N TRP A 81 3.27 17.31 -11.40
CA TRP A 81 2.11 17.01 -12.25
C TRP A 81 0.83 17.76 -11.86
N ASN A 82 0.77 18.38 -10.68
CA ASN A 82 -0.42 19.10 -10.23
C ASN A 82 -0.05 20.24 -9.27
N GLN A 83 -0.39 21.47 -9.68
CA GLN A 83 -0.11 22.70 -8.92
C GLN A 83 -1.26 23.13 -8.01
N GLU A 84 -2.44 22.51 -8.13
CA GLU A 84 -3.65 22.90 -7.42
C GLU A 84 -4.05 21.92 -6.30
N LEU A 85 -3.09 21.10 -5.82
CA LEU A 85 -3.37 20.16 -4.75
C LEU A 85 -3.69 20.89 -3.43
N ASP A 86 -4.79 20.49 -2.82
CA ASP A 86 -5.28 21.00 -1.53
C ASP A 86 -5.07 20.00 -0.38
N TYR A 87 -4.25 18.98 -0.61
CA TYR A 87 -3.85 17.94 0.34
C TYR A 87 -2.45 17.44 0.02
N ALA A 88 -1.82 16.76 0.97
CA ALA A 88 -0.57 16.06 0.72
C ALA A 88 -0.67 14.58 1.10
N VAL A 89 0.06 13.74 0.35
CA VAL A 89 0.24 12.30 0.62
C VAL A 89 1.72 12.04 0.91
N GLY A 90 2.02 11.05 1.73
CA GLY A 90 3.37 10.55 1.92
C GLY A 90 4.14 11.20 3.05
N ALA A 91 5.45 11.40 2.87
CA ALA A 91 6.39 11.80 3.91
C ALA A 91 6.05 13.15 4.55
N PHE A 92 5.63 14.13 3.75
CA PHE A 92 5.20 15.43 4.29
C PHE A 92 3.94 15.29 5.16
N ALA A 93 2.95 14.51 4.69
CA ALA A 93 1.73 14.25 5.46
C ALA A 93 2.04 13.59 6.81
N ARG A 94 2.95 12.60 6.85
CA ARG A 94 3.41 11.96 8.08
C ARG A 94 4.06 12.98 9.03
N THR A 95 4.89 13.86 8.50
CA THR A 95 5.55 14.92 9.30
C THR A 95 4.55 15.92 9.87
N GLN A 96 3.49 16.27 9.14
CA GLN A 96 2.42 17.13 9.65
C GLN A 96 1.58 16.41 10.71
N GLY A 97 1.38 15.09 10.58
CA GLY A 97 0.70 14.28 11.58
C GLY A 97 1.33 14.34 12.96
N ALA A 98 2.66 14.43 13.05
CA ALA A 98 3.36 14.61 14.31
C ALA A 98 3.11 16.00 14.95
N LYS A 99 2.71 17.02 14.15
CA LYS A 99 2.42 18.36 14.62
C LYS A 99 0.93 18.57 14.90
N ILE A 100 0.07 18.09 14.01
CA ILE A 100 -1.39 18.28 14.04
C ILE A 100 -2.08 16.95 13.72
N PRO A 101 -2.14 16.00 14.66
CA PRO A 101 -2.69 14.65 14.40
C PRO A 101 -4.12 14.67 13.86
N GLY A 102 -4.98 15.57 14.34
CA GLY A 102 -6.37 15.69 13.91
C GLY A 102 -6.58 16.20 12.47
N ARG A 103 -5.51 16.45 11.71
CA ARG A 103 -5.52 16.82 10.28
C ARG A 103 -4.98 15.71 9.38
N VAL A 104 -4.56 14.59 9.95
CA VAL A 104 -3.88 13.54 9.18
C VAL A 104 -4.61 12.21 9.30
N VAL A 105 -4.92 11.64 8.16
CA VAL A 105 -5.39 10.26 8.06
C VAL A 105 -4.18 9.35 8.03
N SER A 106 -4.15 8.40 8.94
CA SER A 106 -3.24 7.25 8.97
C SER A 106 -4.03 5.95 8.96
N SER A 107 -3.38 4.85 8.60
CA SER A 107 -3.96 3.50 8.66
C SER A 107 -5.31 3.34 7.93
N ALA A 108 -5.53 4.09 6.84
CA ALA A 108 -6.79 4.06 6.08
C ALA A 108 -7.16 2.65 5.61
N LYS A 109 -6.17 1.82 5.26
CA LYS A 109 -6.37 0.42 4.83
C LYS A 109 -7.11 -0.40 5.89
N SER A 110 -6.77 -0.25 7.17
CA SER A 110 -7.43 -0.98 8.27
C SER A 110 -8.92 -0.64 8.39
N TRP A 111 -9.31 0.57 7.98
CA TRP A 111 -10.71 0.99 7.99
C TRP A 111 -11.54 0.39 6.84
N LEU A 112 -10.92 -0.09 5.77
CA LEU A 112 -11.63 -0.82 4.70
C LEU A 112 -12.21 -2.15 5.21
N ALA A 113 -11.57 -2.79 6.19
CA ALA A 113 -12.01 -4.04 6.81
C ALA A 113 -12.71 -3.84 8.17
N HIS A 114 -12.99 -2.58 8.56
CA HIS A 114 -13.55 -2.29 9.89
C HIS A 114 -15.06 -2.52 9.91
N ARG A 115 -15.51 -3.56 10.63
CA ARG A 115 -16.91 -4.05 10.64
C ARG A 115 -17.95 -3.07 11.19
N ARG A 116 -17.54 -2.01 11.92
CA ARG A 116 -18.46 -1.06 12.59
C ARG A 116 -18.47 0.32 11.93
N ALA A 117 -17.67 0.55 10.93
CA ALA A 117 -17.61 1.80 10.18
C ALA A 117 -18.13 1.57 8.77
N GLU A 118 -18.91 2.50 8.26
CA GLU A 118 -19.27 2.55 6.84
C GLU A 118 -18.03 3.04 6.06
N PRO A 119 -17.40 2.21 5.24
CA PRO A 119 -16.13 2.57 4.57
C PRO A 119 -16.24 3.78 3.63
N GLY A 120 -17.45 4.06 3.16
CA GLY A 120 -17.78 5.24 2.34
C GLY A 120 -18.06 6.52 3.14
N GLU A 121 -18.23 6.43 4.47
CA GLU A 121 -18.51 7.57 5.32
C GLU A 121 -17.24 8.39 5.59
N ALA A 122 -17.34 9.72 5.54
CA ALA A 122 -16.24 10.65 5.78
C ALA A 122 -15.95 10.79 7.29
N ILE A 123 -15.28 9.80 7.87
CA ILE A 123 -14.97 9.71 9.30
C ILE A 123 -13.50 9.95 9.63
N LEU A 124 -12.60 9.93 8.65
CA LEU A 124 -11.16 10.04 8.85
C LEU A 124 -10.63 11.46 8.59
N PRO A 125 -9.75 12.02 9.42
CA PRO A 125 -9.18 11.44 10.65
C PRO A 125 -10.24 11.16 11.70
N TRP A 126 -10.11 10.06 12.46
CA TRP A 126 -11.08 9.71 13.50
C TRP A 126 -11.20 10.80 14.59
N GLU A 127 -10.06 11.31 15.05
CA GLU A 127 -9.95 12.40 16.01
C GLU A 127 -9.73 13.76 15.32
N ALA A 128 -10.54 14.05 14.29
CA ALA A 128 -10.41 15.31 13.57
C ALA A 128 -10.58 16.53 14.51
N VAL A 129 -9.80 17.57 14.25
CA VAL A 129 -9.99 18.86 14.90
C VAL A 129 -11.42 19.39 14.60
N LYS A 130 -11.96 20.22 15.51
CA LYS A 130 -13.26 20.83 15.30
C LYS A 130 -13.27 21.55 13.94
N GLU A 131 -14.30 21.30 13.14
CA GLU A 131 -14.45 21.81 11.76
C GLU A 131 -13.35 21.33 10.80
N GLY A 132 -12.64 20.22 11.15
CA GLY A 132 -11.65 19.60 10.29
C GLY A 132 -12.28 18.90 9.09
N ARG A 133 -11.56 18.92 7.98
CA ARG A 133 -11.91 18.12 6.79
C ARG A 133 -11.85 16.65 7.12
N LYS A 134 -12.80 15.89 6.61
CA LYS A 134 -12.84 14.42 6.73
C LYS A 134 -12.99 13.77 5.37
N VAL A 135 -12.49 12.56 5.27
CA VAL A 135 -12.64 11.70 4.09
C VAL A 135 -13.02 10.28 4.53
N SER A 136 -13.50 9.48 3.60
CA SER A 136 -13.71 8.05 3.81
C SER A 136 -12.40 7.26 3.67
N ALA A 137 -12.41 6.01 4.13
CA ALA A 137 -11.29 5.08 3.93
C ALA A 137 -11.04 4.82 2.45
N ILE A 138 -12.09 4.69 1.65
CA ILE A 138 -12.01 4.54 0.19
C ILE A 138 -11.35 5.76 -0.43
N GLU A 139 -11.78 6.96 -0.05
CA GLU A 139 -11.20 8.21 -0.60
C GLU A 139 -9.73 8.39 -0.22
N ALA A 140 -9.34 8.06 1.00
CA ALA A 140 -7.93 8.10 1.41
C ALA A 140 -7.08 7.10 0.59
N SER A 141 -7.56 5.86 0.44
CA SER A 141 -6.90 4.82 -0.37
C SER A 141 -6.81 5.22 -1.85
N ARG A 142 -7.88 5.79 -2.39
CA ARG A 142 -7.89 6.38 -3.74
C ARG A 142 -6.77 7.41 -3.92
N ARG A 143 -6.60 8.31 -2.95
CA ARG A 143 -5.57 9.37 -3.02
C ARG A 143 -4.15 8.80 -2.97
N TYR A 144 -3.92 7.74 -2.19
CA TYR A 144 -2.62 7.04 -2.20
C TYR A 144 -2.33 6.43 -3.57
N LEU A 145 -3.29 5.69 -4.12
CA LEU A 145 -3.17 5.03 -5.42
C LEU A 145 -3.04 6.06 -6.56
N ALA A 146 -3.83 7.13 -6.55
CA ALA A 146 -3.72 8.21 -7.52
C ALA A 146 -2.34 8.90 -7.47
N HIS A 147 -1.79 9.13 -6.27
CA HIS A 147 -0.45 9.68 -6.12
C HIS A 147 0.63 8.76 -6.72
N MET A 148 0.51 7.44 -6.50
CA MET A 148 1.43 6.45 -7.06
C MET A 148 1.33 6.41 -8.59
N ARG A 149 0.10 6.43 -9.13
CA ARG A 149 -0.16 6.54 -10.58
C ARG A 149 0.46 7.79 -11.16
N ASP A 150 0.19 8.94 -10.59
CA ASP A 150 0.65 10.22 -11.11
C ASP A 150 2.18 10.33 -11.06
N SER A 151 2.82 9.76 -10.02
CA SER A 151 4.26 9.66 -9.92
C SER A 151 4.87 8.78 -11.02
N TRP A 152 4.23 7.63 -11.30
CA TRP A 152 4.63 6.76 -12.40
C TRP A 152 4.46 7.44 -13.75
N ASP A 153 3.29 8.03 -14.01
CA ASP A 153 2.96 8.66 -15.27
C ASP A 153 3.88 9.86 -15.57
N TYR A 154 4.29 10.59 -14.53
CA TYR A 154 5.28 11.65 -14.65
C TYR A 154 6.65 11.13 -15.12
N ASP A 155 7.07 9.97 -14.62
CA ASP A 155 8.34 9.34 -15.01
C ASP A 155 8.23 8.58 -16.35
N HIS A 156 7.04 8.12 -16.72
CA HIS A 156 6.78 7.28 -17.91
C HIS A 156 5.63 7.82 -18.77
N PRO A 157 5.74 9.04 -19.32
CA PRO A 157 4.62 9.70 -20.03
C PRO A 157 4.10 8.91 -21.23
N GLU A 158 4.95 8.11 -21.89
CA GLU A 158 4.57 7.26 -23.03
C GLU A 158 3.91 5.94 -22.60
N HIS A 159 3.93 5.62 -21.32
CA HIS A 159 3.47 4.35 -20.76
C HIS A 159 2.72 4.52 -19.44
N PRO A 160 1.52 5.14 -19.47
CA PRO A 160 0.72 5.37 -18.29
C PRO A 160 0.49 4.12 -17.46
N LEU A 161 0.48 4.25 -16.13
CA LEU A 161 0.31 3.14 -15.21
C LEU A 161 -1.00 2.37 -15.47
N ALA A 162 -2.08 3.08 -15.75
CA ALA A 162 -3.39 2.48 -16.03
C ALA A 162 -3.40 1.54 -17.24
N LEU A 163 -2.42 1.63 -18.14
CA LEU A 163 -2.28 0.77 -19.32
C LEU A 163 -1.35 -0.42 -19.08
N GLN A 164 -0.76 -0.57 -17.90
CA GLN A 164 0.13 -1.69 -17.57
C GLN A 164 -0.65 -2.87 -16.98
N GLU A 165 0.01 -4.03 -16.84
CA GLU A 165 -0.54 -5.15 -16.06
C GLU A 165 -0.37 -4.80 -14.57
N LEU A 166 -1.50 -4.66 -13.84
CA LEU A 166 -1.48 -4.22 -12.45
C LEU A 166 -1.79 -5.36 -11.49
N VAL A 167 -0.96 -5.50 -10.48
CA VAL A 167 -1.17 -6.39 -9.35
C VAL A 167 -1.21 -5.56 -8.07
N LEU A 168 -2.30 -5.63 -7.32
CA LEU A 168 -2.48 -4.91 -6.06
C LEU A 168 -2.57 -5.90 -4.90
N THR A 169 -1.74 -5.73 -3.88
CA THR A 169 -1.73 -6.64 -2.75
C THR A 169 -2.82 -6.32 -1.73
N VAL A 170 -3.39 -7.38 -1.15
CA VAL A 170 -4.39 -7.30 -0.08
C VAL A 170 -4.06 -8.32 1.01
N PRO A 171 -4.38 -8.05 2.30
CA PRO A 171 -4.24 -9.03 3.36
C PRO A 171 -5.04 -10.30 3.06
N ALA A 172 -4.51 -11.46 3.45
CA ALA A 172 -5.24 -12.73 3.33
C ALA A 172 -6.52 -12.76 4.20
N SER A 173 -6.56 -11.93 5.25
CA SER A 173 -7.68 -11.76 6.16
C SER A 173 -8.81 -10.88 5.61
N PHE A 174 -8.60 -10.17 4.49
CA PHE A 174 -9.65 -9.36 3.87
C PHE A 174 -10.77 -10.25 3.35
N ASP A 175 -11.99 -9.97 3.81
CA ASP A 175 -13.21 -10.56 3.26
C ASP A 175 -13.53 -10.00 1.87
N GLU A 176 -14.58 -10.51 1.23
CA GLU A 176 -14.99 -10.11 -0.10
C GLU A 176 -15.31 -8.61 -0.17
N ILE A 177 -15.96 -8.07 0.87
CA ILE A 177 -16.33 -6.65 0.94
C ILE A 177 -15.06 -5.77 0.95
N ALA A 178 -14.09 -6.07 1.79
CA ALA A 178 -12.84 -5.30 1.88
C ALA A 178 -12.03 -5.37 0.58
N ARG A 179 -12.07 -6.51 -0.13
CA ARG A 179 -11.47 -6.69 -1.46
C ARG A 179 -12.16 -5.80 -2.49
N ASP A 180 -13.49 -5.81 -2.54
CA ASP A 180 -14.28 -4.97 -3.46
C ASP A 180 -14.04 -3.48 -3.21
N LEU A 181 -13.98 -3.04 -1.95
CA LEU A 181 -13.66 -1.66 -1.58
C LEU A 181 -12.23 -1.25 -1.99
N THR A 182 -11.30 -2.20 -1.98
CA THR A 182 -9.94 -1.96 -2.46
C THR A 182 -9.92 -1.78 -3.99
N ILE A 183 -10.67 -2.60 -4.72
CA ILE A 183 -10.87 -2.46 -6.17
C ILE A 183 -11.54 -1.12 -6.47
N GLU A 184 -12.61 -0.76 -5.75
CA GLU A 184 -13.30 0.51 -5.92
C GLU A 184 -12.36 1.71 -5.72
N ALA A 185 -11.47 1.65 -4.73
CA ALA A 185 -10.47 2.71 -4.52
C ALA A 185 -9.48 2.81 -5.69
N ALA A 186 -9.08 1.68 -6.27
CA ALA A 186 -8.22 1.63 -7.45
C ALA A 186 -8.91 2.18 -8.69
N ASP A 187 -10.15 1.74 -8.97
CA ASP A 187 -10.95 2.23 -10.09
C ASP A 187 -11.16 3.76 -10.02
N ARG A 188 -11.52 4.25 -8.84
CA ARG A 188 -11.65 5.70 -8.58
C ARG A 188 -10.32 6.46 -8.70
N ALA A 189 -9.20 5.77 -8.54
CA ALA A 189 -7.86 6.32 -8.80
C ALA A 189 -7.49 6.25 -10.30
N GLY A 190 -8.35 5.73 -11.17
CA GLY A 190 -8.08 5.53 -12.59
C GLY A 190 -7.17 4.32 -12.88
N LEU A 191 -7.14 3.34 -11.97
CA LEU A 191 -6.42 2.08 -12.12
C LEU A 191 -7.44 0.95 -12.29
N GLU A 192 -8.01 0.85 -13.48
CA GLU A 192 -8.96 -0.20 -13.83
C GLU A 192 -8.24 -1.53 -14.07
N ASN A 193 -8.95 -2.63 -13.91
CA ASN A 193 -8.47 -4.00 -14.20
C ASN A 193 -7.27 -4.45 -13.35
N VAL A 194 -7.21 -4.05 -12.07
CA VAL A 194 -6.22 -4.57 -11.15
C VAL A 194 -6.47 -6.04 -10.80
N THR A 195 -5.41 -6.83 -10.76
CA THR A 195 -5.45 -8.19 -10.23
C THR A 195 -5.10 -8.16 -8.75
N LEU A 196 -5.98 -8.65 -7.88
CA LEU A 196 -5.68 -8.76 -6.46
C LEU A 196 -4.80 -9.99 -6.19
N LEU A 197 -3.76 -9.79 -5.38
CA LEU A 197 -2.87 -10.84 -4.89
C LEU A 197 -2.79 -10.76 -3.37
N GLU A 198 -2.85 -11.91 -2.69
CA GLU A 198 -2.69 -11.91 -1.24
C GLU A 198 -1.26 -11.60 -0.82
N GLU A 199 -1.07 -10.72 0.18
CA GLU A 199 0.24 -10.30 0.70
C GLU A 199 1.15 -11.47 1.05
N PRO A 200 0.69 -12.54 1.73
CA PRO A 200 1.56 -13.69 1.98
C PRO A 200 1.98 -14.41 0.71
N GLN A 201 1.16 -14.44 -0.33
CA GLN A 201 1.55 -15.00 -1.63
C GLN A 201 2.61 -14.12 -2.30
N ALA A 202 2.43 -12.80 -2.28
CA ALA A 202 3.40 -11.85 -2.82
C ALA A 202 4.75 -11.95 -2.08
N ALA A 203 4.75 -12.05 -0.76
CA ALA A 203 5.95 -12.26 0.06
C ALA A 203 6.66 -13.57 -0.32
N PHE A 204 5.90 -14.66 -0.48
CA PHE A 204 6.46 -15.93 -0.92
C PHE A 204 7.03 -15.84 -2.35
N TYR A 205 6.35 -15.20 -3.28
CA TYR A 205 6.85 -15.02 -4.65
C TYR A 205 8.11 -14.16 -4.69
N THR A 206 8.24 -13.18 -3.81
CA THR A 206 9.46 -12.37 -3.65
C THR A 206 10.65 -13.25 -3.21
N TRP A 207 10.42 -14.19 -2.28
CA TRP A 207 11.44 -15.16 -1.87
C TRP A 207 11.76 -16.16 -3.00
N LEU A 208 10.74 -16.58 -3.76
CA LEU A 208 10.84 -17.56 -4.84
C LEU A 208 11.57 -17.02 -6.06
N TRP A 209 11.34 -15.76 -6.45
CA TRP A 209 11.82 -15.19 -7.70
C TRP A 209 13.33 -15.34 -7.93
N PRO A 210 14.24 -14.95 -7.02
CA PRO A 210 15.67 -15.17 -7.19
C PRO A 210 16.06 -16.64 -7.18
N ARG A 211 15.19 -17.52 -6.70
CA ARG A 211 15.37 -18.99 -6.58
C ARG A 211 14.57 -19.78 -7.60
N ARG A 212 13.96 -19.14 -8.58
CA ARG A 212 13.00 -19.75 -9.51
C ARG A 212 13.53 -21.00 -10.24
N LYS A 213 14.86 -21.13 -10.43
CA LYS A 213 15.50 -22.29 -11.03
C LYS A 213 15.83 -23.40 -10.03
N THR A 214 15.86 -23.12 -8.74
CA THR A 214 16.36 -24.05 -7.69
C THR A 214 15.39 -24.23 -6.51
N TRP A 215 14.26 -23.57 -6.49
CA TRP A 215 13.35 -23.52 -5.34
C TRP A 215 12.89 -24.92 -4.88
N ARG A 216 12.63 -25.86 -5.82
CA ARG A 216 12.24 -27.24 -5.47
C ARG A 216 13.34 -27.96 -4.69
N HIS A 217 14.60 -27.71 -5.04
CA HIS A 217 15.74 -28.25 -4.30
C HIS A 217 15.85 -27.59 -2.92
N ASN A 218 15.68 -26.27 -2.86
CA ASN A 218 15.77 -25.50 -1.60
C ASN A 218 14.65 -25.87 -0.60
N LEU A 219 13.51 -26.32 -1.11
CA LEU A 219 12.35 -26.76 -0.32
C LEU A 219 12.20 -28.28 -0.28
N SER A 220 13.25 -29.05 -0.67
CA SER A 220 13.22 -30.52 -0.59
C SER A 220 13.00 -30.95 0.86
N GLY A 221 11.96 -31.77 1.07
CA GLY A 221 11.56 -32.21 2.42
C GLY A 221 10.73 -31.20 3.23
N VAL A 222 10.46 -30.02 2.69
CA VAL A 222 9.54 -29.04 3.28
C VAL A 222 8.15 -29.28 2.70
N ASN A 223 7.18 -29.58 3.56
CA ASN A 223 5.80 -29.79 3.16
C ASN A 223 4.92 -28.56 3.41
N GLU A 224 5.30 -27.71 4.36
CA GLU A 224 4.53 -26.54 4.78
C GLU A 224 5.46 -25.36 5.04
N ILE A 225 4.96 -24.17 4.75
CA ILE A 225 5.63 -22.90 5.01
C ILE A 225 4.68 -22.04 5.84
N LEU A 226 5.20 -21.42 6.90
CA LEU A 226 4.52 -20.36 7.63
C LEU A 226 5.06 -19.02 7.13
N ILE A 227 4.17 -18.16 6.68
CA ILE A 227 4.44 -16.77 6.35
C ILE A 227 3.96 -15.92 7.50
N CYS A 228 4.87 -15.12 8.05
CA CYS A 228 4.61 -14.14 9.10
C CYS A 228 4.75 -12.75 8.47
N ASP A 229 3.63 -12.10 8.22
CA ASP A 229 3.59 -10.73 7.74
C ASP A 229 3.40 -9.80 8.95
N ILE A 230 4.46 -9.06 9.29
CA ILE A 230 4.48 -8.17 10.45
C ILE A 230 4.64 -6.75 9.93
N GLY A 231 3.49 -6.08 9.79
CA GLY A 231 3.40 -4.71 9.33
C GLY A 231 3.52 -3.66 10.45
N GLY A 232 3.27 -2.39 10.11
CA GLY A 232 3.22 -1.31 11.08
C GLY A 232 2.03 -1.42 12.03
N GLY A 233 0.85 -1.75 11.53
CA GLY A 233 -0.39 -1.83 12.31
C GLY A 233 -0.87 -3.23 12.62
N THR A 234 -0.44 -4.26 11.88
CA THR A 234 -1.02 -5.61 11.92
C THR A 234 0.03 -6.69 11.81
N CYS A 235 -0.31 -7.89 12.32
CA CYS A 235 0.42 -9.12 12.07
C CYS A 235 -0.54 -10.15 11.50
N ASP A 236 -0.16 -10.74 10.37
CA ASP A 236 -0.90 -11.79 9.69
C ASP A 236 -0.03 -13.05 9.57
N PHE A 237 -0.64 -14.20 9.80
CA PHE A 237 0.01 -15.50 9.71
C PHE A 237 -0.72 -16.37 8.69
N THR A 238 0.01 -16.92 7.73
CA THR A 238 -0.56 -17.77 6.69
C THR A 238 0.27 -19.03 6.52
N ALA A 239 -0.39 -20.19 6.58
CA ALA A 239 0.24 -21.47 6.29
C ALA A 239 -0.03 -21.90 4.84
N ILE A 240 1.03 -22.22 4.13
CA ILE A 240 1.00 -22.68 2.75
C ILE A 240 1.56 -24.10 2.71
N LYS A 241 0.83 -25.02 2.11
CA LYS A 241 1.29 -26.37 1.79
C LYS A 241 1.96 -26.38 0.43
N ILE A 242 3.05 -27.13 0.36
CA ILE A 242 3.76 -27.42 -0.87
C ILE A 242 3.45 -28.87 -1.23
N ASP A 243 2.90 -29.13 -2.39
CA ASP A 243 2.65 -30.46 -2.92
C ASP A 243 3.03 -30.53 -4.41
N GLU A 244 2.76 -31.67 -5.04
CA GLU A 244 3.09 -31.93 -6.44
C GLU A 244 2.33 -31.00 -7.39
N ASP A 245 1.12 -30.59 -6.99
CA ASP A 245 0.24 -29.67 -7.75
C ASP A 245 0.65 -28.20 -7.61
N GLY A 246 1.54 -27.88 -6.65
CA GLY A 246 2.05 -26.51 -6.44
C GLY A 246 1.92 -26.00 -5.01
N LEU A 247 1.49 -24.76 -4.88
CA LEU A 247 1.37 -24.05 -3.62
C LEU A 247 -0.11 -23.83 -3.28
N ARG A 248 -0.52 -24.28 -2.11
CA ARG A 248 -1.89 -24.13 -1.66
C ARG A 248 -1.97 -23.59 -0.23
N ARG A 249 -2.66 -22.47 -0.05
CA ARG A 249 -2.97 -21.95 1.28
C ARG A 249 -3.84 -22.96 2.05
N ILE A 250 -3.43 -23.32 3.26
CA ILE A 250 -4.13 -24.29 4.10
C ILE A 250 -4.74 -23.65 5.35
N ALA A 251 -4.19 -22.57 5.83
CA ALA A 251 -4.74 -21.82 6.97
C ALA A 251 -4.36 -20.33 6.90
N VAL A 252 -5.24 -19.50 7.45
CA VAL A 252 -5.00 -18.07 7.73
C VAL A 252 -5.29 -17.87 9.20
N GLY A 253 -4.36 -17.25 9.93
CA GLY A 253 -4.55 -16.85 11.31
C GLY A 253 -5.55 -15.70 11.44
N ASP A 254 -5.97 -15.44 12.66
CA ASP A 254 -6.73 -14.23 12.97
C ASP A 254 -5.91 -12.99 12.66
N HIS A 255 -6.56 -11.96 12.12
CA HIS A 255 -5.96 -10.67 11.88
C HIS A 255 -5.64 -9.97 13.20
N LEU A 256 -4.37 -9.87 13.55
CA LEU A 256 -3.93 -9.26 14.79
C LEU A 256 -3.68 -7.77 14.57
N MET A 257 -4.42 -6.92 15.28
CA MET A 257 -4.19 -5.46 15.31
C MET A 257 -2.98 -5.12 16.20
N LEU A 258 -1.86 -5.80 15.94
CA LEU A 258 -0.57 -5.65 16.63
C LEU A 258 0.52 -5.55 15.58
N GLY A 259 1.21 -4.44 15.54
CA GLY A 259 2.29 -4.19 14.59
C GLY A 259 3.38 -3.32 15.17
N GLY A 260 4.24 -2.79 14.31
CA GLY A 260 5.35 -1.90 14.66
C GLY A 260 4.92 -0.70 15.49
N ASP A 261 3.80 -0.08 15.15
CA ASP A 261 3.26 1.09 15.87
C ASP A 261 2.96 0.77 17.35
N ASN A 262 2.48 -0.45 17.64
CA ASN A 262 2.25 -0.90 19.02
C ASN A 262 3.56 -1.12 19.76
N LEU A 263 4.60 -1.62 19.07
CA LEU A 263 5.95 -1.76 19.63
C LEU A 263 6.56 -0.40 19.94
N ASP A 264 6.41 0.56 19.07
CA ASP A 264 6.89 1.94 19.26
C ASP A 264 6.22 2.59 20.48
N ILE A 265 4.90 2.45 20.63
CA ILE A 265 4.16 2.92 21.81
C ILE A 265 4.64 2.22 23.08
N ALA A 266 4.86 0.91 23.04
CA ALA A 266 5.34 0.16 24.21
C ALA A 266 6.74 0.62 24.64
N ILE A 267 7.64 0.85 23.67
CA ILE A 267 8.99 1.39 23.92
C ILE A 267 8.92 2.81 24.49
N ALA A 268 8.07 3.66 23.90
CA ALA A 268 7.90 5.04 24.37
C ALA A 268 7.40 5.07 25.82
N ARG A 269 6.40 4.24 26.18
CA ARG A 269 5.94 4.11 27.57
C ARG A 269 7.02 3.60 28.53
N LEU A 270 7.86 2.68 28.07
CA LEU A 270 9.00 2.22 28.85
C LEU A 270 10.01 3.35 29.09
N CYS A 271 10.27 4.19 28.09
CA CYS A 271 11.12 5.38 28.21
C CYS A 271 10.51 6.39 29.20
N GLU A 272 9.19 6.67 29.11
CA GLU A 272 8.48 7.52 30.08
C GLU A 272 8.71 7.04 31.54
N ALA A 273 8.50 5.74 31.75
CA ALA A 273 8.64 5.15 33.08
C ALA A 273 10.08 5.24 33.62
N ARG A 274 11.08 5.08 32.75
CA ARG A 274 12.50 5.13 33.15
C ARG A 274 13.03 6.54 33.32
N LEU A 275 12.57 7.50 32.51
CA LEU A 275 13.07 8.87 32.51
C LEU A 275 12.25 9.80 33.41
N GLY A 276 11.10 9.35 33.91
CA GLY A 276 10.20 10.16 34.75
C GLY A 276 9.56 11.34 33.98
N VAL A 277 9.48 11.25 32.65
CA VAL A 277 8.85 12.25 31.78
C VAL A 277 7.53 11.69 31.23
N LYS A 278 6.56 12.55 30.95
CA LYS A 278 5.35 12.20 30.18
C LYS A 278 5.58 12.64 28.74
N LEU A 279 5.45 11.70 27.83
CA LEU A 279 5.32 11.97 26.39
C LEU A 279 3.82 12.09 26.10
N ASN A 280 3.42 13.04 25.29
CA ASN A 280 2.05 13.09 24.76
C ASN A 280 1.99 12.14 23.54
N LEU A 281 1.70 10.88 23.85
CA LEU A 281 1.58 9.81 22.86
C LEU A 281 0.15 9.64 22.39
#